data_eacec366c778da49b5e697b5b9477224
#
_entry.id   eacec366c778da49b5e697b5b9477224
#
_cell.length_a   1.000
_cell.length_b   1.000
_cell.length_c   1.000
_cell.angle_alpha   90.00
_cell.angle_beta   90.00
_cell.angle_gamma   90.00
#
_symmetry.space_group_name_H-M   'P 1'
#
loop_
_entity.id
_entity.type
_entity.pdbx_description
1 polymer ?
#
loop_
_entity_poly.entity_id
_entity_poly.type
_entity_poly.pdbx_seq_one_letter_code
_entity_poly.pdbx_strand_id
1 'polypeptide(L)' 'MSDQKIEALEIGLYEDYLEELQKKYYGGINKALGEPWFTKTDAEMEDEATKKVKEFMDRNS' A
#
# COMPACT_ATOMS: atom_id res chain seq x y z
N MET A 1 12.68 -22.21 -1.39
CA MET A 1 13.61 -21.38 -0.91
C MET A 1 13.64 -19.97 -1.50
N SER A 2 14.02 -19.80 -2.79
CA SER A 2 13.98 -18.45 -3.39
C SER A 2 12.58 -17.87 -3.41
N ASP A 3 11.56 -18.71 -3.54
CA ASP A 3 10.16 -18.25 -3.60
C ASP A 3 9.70 -17.60 -2.31
N GLN A 4 10.14 -18.12 -1.16
CA GLN A 4 9.77 -17.55 0.12
C GLN A 4 10.38 -16.17 0.33
N LYS A 5 11.61 -15.99 -0.15
CA LYS A 5 12.28 -14.69 -0.06
C LYS A 5 11.60 -13.65 -0.94
N ILE A 6 11.15 -14.06 -2.12
CA ILE A 6 10.44 -13.17 -3.05
C ILE A 6 9.10 -12.77 -2.46
N GLU A 7 8.36 -13.73 -1.88
CA GLU A 7 7.09 -13.42 -1.24
C GLU A 7 7.26 -12.45 -0.08
N ALA A 8 8.27 -12.66 0.76
CA ALA A 8 8.53 -11.76 1.87
C ALA A 8 8.86 -10.35 1.39
N LEU A 9 9.64 -10.24 0.31
CA LEU A 9 9.98 -8.96 -0.28
C LEU A 9 8.74 -8.26 -0.84
N GLU A 10 7.89 -9.01 -1.55
CA GLU A 10 6.65 -8.46 -2.10
C GLU A 10 5.72 -7.94 -1.01
N ILE A 11 5.57 -8.69 0.08
CA ILE A 11 4.74 -8.29 1.21
C ILE A 11 5.29 -7.02 1.85
N GLY A 12 6.61 -6.96 2.04
CA GLY A 12 7.25 -5.78 2.61
C GLY A 12 7.08 -4.55 1.74
N LEU A 13 7.26 -4.71 0.42
CA LEU A 13 7.06 -3.62 -0.53
C LEU A 13 5.61 -3.16 -0.55
N TYR A 14 4.67 -4.10 -0.54
CA TYR A 14 3.26 -3.79 -0.53
C TYR A 14 2.89 -2.96 0.70
N GLU A 15 3.35 -3.38 1.87
CA GLU A 15 3.08 -2.67 3.11
C GLU A 15 3.68 -1.26 3.10
N ASP A 16 4.91 -1.13 2.60
CA ASP A 16 5.56 0.18 2.50
C ASP A 16 4.81 1.12 1.56
N TYR A 17 4.43 0.63 0.38
CA TYR A 17 3.67 1.44 -0.57
C TYR A 17 2.30 1.79 -0.01
N LEU A 18 1.64 0.85 0.63
CA LEU A 18 0.33 1.09 1.21
C LEU A 18 0.41 2.16 2.30
N GLU A 19 1.42 2.11 3.14
CA GLU A 19 1.63 3.12 4.17
C GLU A 19 1.85 4.50 3.56
N GLU A 20 2.67 4.59 2.51
CA GLU A 20 2.89 5.85 1.81
C GLU A 20 1.60 6.39 1.21
N LEU A 21 0.79 5.51 0.61
CA LEU A 21 -0.48 5.91 0.03
C LEU A 21 -1.46 6.38 1.10
N GLN A 22 -1.48 5.72 2.24
CA GLN A 22 -2.32 6.16 3.35
C GLN A 22 -1.94 7.56 3.81
N LYS A 23 -0.66 7.85 3.88
CA LYS A 23 -0.20 9.20 4.24
C LYS A 23 -0.55 10.22 3.15
N LYS A 24 -0.41 9.83 1.89
CA LYS A 24 -0.71 10.70 0.75
C LYS A 24 -2.19 11.06 0.67
N TYR A 25 -3.05 10.09 0.92
CA TYR A 25 -4.49 10.28 0.80
C TYR A 25 -5.18 10.55 2.12
N TYR A 26 -4.42 10.78 3.18
CA TYR A 26 -4.96 11.11 4.49
C TYR A 26 -5.70 12.45 4.43
N GLY A 27 -6.97 12.43 4.77
CA GLY A 27 -7.80 13.62 4.71
C GLY A 27 -7.99 14.31 6.04
N GLY A 28 -7.73 13.61 7.13
CA GLY A 28 -7.93 14.17 8.46
C GLY A 28 -8.62 13.18 9.38
N ILE A 29 -9.11 13.67 10.50
CA ILE A 29 -9.81 12.84 11.48
C ILE A 29 -11.27 13.23 11.51
N ASN A 30 -12.16 12.23 11.42
CA ASN A 30 -13.59 12.44 11.59
C ASN A 30 -13.86 12.64 13.07
N LYS A 31 -14.19 13.86 13.47
CA LYS A 31 -14.40 14.21 14.87
C LYS A 31 -15.57 13.46 15.51
N ALA A 32 -16.56 13.12 14.71
CA ALA A 32 -17.73 12.41 15.23
C ALA A 32 -17.40 10.95 15.58
N LEU A 33 -16.54 10.30 14.80
CA LEU A 33 -16.16 8.91 15.02
C LEU A 33 -14.80 8.74 15.69
N GLY A 34 -13.98 9.80 15.69
CA GLY A 34 -12.62 9.72 16.22
C GLY A 34 -11.70 8.87 15.36
N GLU A 35 -12.05 8.64 14.11
CA GLU A 35 -11.30 7.80 13.19
C GLU A 35 -10.74 8.62 12.04
N PRO A 36 -9.55 8.22 11.51
CA PRO A 36 -9.01 8.89 10.33
C PRO A 36 -9.83 8.55 9.09
N TRP A 37 -9.92 9.52 8.18
CA TRP A 37 -10.56 9.27 6.88
C TRP A 37 -9.55 9.55 5.77
N PHE A 38 -9.77 8.92 4.62
CA PHE A 38 -8.87 9.02 3.48
C PHE A 38 -9.66 9.45 2.25
N THR A 39 -8.98 10.14 1.33
CA THR A 39 -9.61 10.62 0.10
C THR A 39 -9.87 9.51 -0.90
N LYS A 40 -9.29 8.33 -0.66
CA LYS A 40 -9.55 7.14 -1.46
C LYS A 40 -9.98 5.99 -0.56
N THR A 41 -10.69 5.03 -1.14
CA THR A 41 -11.12 3.84 -0.40
C THR A 41 -9.93 2.92 -0.16
N ASP A 42 -10.06 2.03 0.83
CA ASP A 42 -9.03 1.03 1.11
C ASP A 42 -8.77 0.15 -0.12
N ALA A 43 -9.82 -0.24 -0.83
CA ALA A 43 -9.69 -1.06 -2.04
C ALA A 43 -8.88 -0.34 -3.11
N GLU A 44 -9.10 0.96 -3.28
CA GLU A 44 -8.35 1.74 -4.27
C GLU A 44 -6.87 1.85 -3.89
N MET A 45 -6.59 2.08 -2.60
CA MET A 45 -5.22 2.17 -2.13
C MET A 45 -4.50 0.83 -2.26
N GLU A 46 -5.18 -0.26 -1.94
CA GLU A 46 -4.62 -1.60 -2.09
C GLU A 46 -4.31 -1.92 -3.54
N ASP A 47 -5.20 -1.57 -4.45
CA ASP A 47 -4.98 -1.79 -5.87
C ASP A 47 -3.77 -1.00 -6.38
N GLU A 48 -3.65 0.24 -5.97
CA GLU A 48 -2.53 1.08 -6.37
C GLU A 48 -1.20 0.54 -5.80
N ALA A 49 -1.21 0.11 -4.56
CA ALA A 49 -0.02 -0.49 -3.95
C ALA A 49 0.39 -1.76 -4.69
N THR A 50 -0.58 -2.60 -5.05
CA THR A 50 -0.32 -3.82 -5.80
C THR A 50 0.31 -3.50 -7.15
N LYS A 51 -0.19 -2.49 -7.85
CA LYS A 51 0.38 -2.07 -9.14
C LYS A 51 1.81 -1.59 -8.99
N LYS A 52 2.09 -0.84 -7.95
CA LYS A 52 3.45 -0.35 -7.69
C LYS A 52 4.42 -1.50 -7.39
N VAL A 53 3.98 -2.48 -6.63
CA VAL A 53 4.80 -3.67 -6.36
C VAL A 53 5.11 -4.40 -7.66
N LYS A 54 4.12 -4.60 -8.51
CA LYS A 54 4.30 -5.26 -9.80
C LYS A 54 5.28 -4.50 -10.69
N GLU A 55 5.17 -3.19 -10.74
CA GLU A 55 6.08 -2.36 -11.52
C GLU A 55 7.52 -2.49 -11.01
N PHE A 56 7.68 -2.47 -9.69
CA PHE A 56 9.00 -2.64 -9.10
C PHE A 56 9.60 -3.99 -9.44
N MET A 57 8.81 -5.06 -9.32
CA MET A 57 9.28 -6.40 -9.62
C MET A 57 9.64 -6.55 -11.11
N ASP A 58 8.86 -5.97 -11.99
CA ASP A 58 9.14 -5.99 -13.43
C ASP A 58 10.46 -5.30 -13.76
N ARG A 59 10.73 -4.17 -13.12
CA ARG A 59 11.96 -3.44 -13.35
C ARG A 59 13.20 -4.18 -12.89
N ASN A 60 13.05 -5.01 -11.88
CA ASN A 60 14.18 -5.71 -11.26
C ASN A 60 14.25 -7.18 -11.65
N SER A 61 13.43 -7.62 -12.57
CA SER A 61 13.44 -9.02 -13.02
C SER A 61 14.42 -9.29 -14.18
#